data_ecd0fe27ee4c3dda0ccfdd7d80a05e5d
#
_entry.id   ecd0fe27ee4c3dda0ccfdd7d80a05e5d
#
_cell.length_a   1.000
_cell.length_b   1.000
_cell.length_c   1.000
_cell.angle_alpha   90.00
_cell.angle_beta   90.00
_cell.angle_gamma   90.00
#
_symmetry.space_group_name_H-M   'P 1'
#
loop_
_entity.id
_entity.type
_entity.pdbx_description
1 polymer ?
#
loop_
_entity_poly.entity_id
_entity_poly.type
_entity_poly.pdbx_seq_one_letter_code
_entity_poly.pdbx_strand_id
1 'polypeptide(L)'
;MLVDLLLGLIALLVVGVVITNLTGMATTRVVLTGSMLPGIAPGDVIVTVPVSRRSPEVGDVITYTAQRFDGSEVAPLTHRIIGIDSEGRFITKGDAASDPDVQHPTLTDVTGVLVAVVPRVGVLLQPLVLLGILVVILAVWLVVDSGRRRP
;
A
#
# COMPACT_ATOMS: atom_id res chain seq x y z
N MET A 1 23.53 -16.17 15.49
CA MET A 1 22.60 -15.78 16.56
C MET A 1 21.88 -14.45 16.26
N LEU A 2 22.56 -13.29 16.20
CA LEU A 2 21.90 -12.00 15.91
C LEU A 2 21.27 -11.95 14.51
N VAL A 3 22.00 -12.45 13.50
CA VAL A 3 21.51 -12.50 12.10
C VAL A 3 20.31 -13.42 11.96
N ASP A 4 20.34 -14.59 12.62
CA ASP A 4 19.23 -15.54 12.56
C ASP A 4 17.97 -14.98 13.23
N LEU A 5 18.14 -14.23 14.33
CA LEU A 5 17.06 -13.52 15.01
C LEU A 5 16.45 -12.44 14.10
N LEU A 6 17.30 -11.65 13.43
CA LEU A 6 16.86 -10.61 12.51
C LEU A 6 16.11 -11.19 11.30
N LEU A 7 16.64 -12.25 10.71
CA LEU A 7 15.99 -12.97 9.60
C LEU A 7 14.65 -13.56 10.03
N GLY A 8 14.57 -14.15 11.23
CA GLY A 8 13.33 -14.65 11.80
C GLY A 8 12.27 -13.55 12.00
N LEU A 9 12.70 -12.38 12.48
CA LEU A 9 11.80 -11.24 12.66
C LEU A 9 11.28 -10.71 11.32
N ILE A 10 12.16 -10.58 10.31
CA ILE A 10 11.77 -10.17 8.96
C ILE A 10 10.79 -11.18 8.35
N ALA A 11 11.07 -12.47 8.46
CA ALA A 11 10.19 -13.52 7.97
C ALA A 11 8.80 -13.46 8.63
N LEU A 12 8.76 -13.28 9.95
CA LEU A 12 7.51 -13.12 10.69
C LEU A 12 6.70 -11.90 10.22
N LEU A 13 7.36 -10.77 10.00
CA LEU A 13 6.74 -9.55 9.50
C LEU A 13 6.17 -9.77 8.09
N VAL A 14 6.93 -10.37 7.18
CA VAL A 14 6.48 -10.69 5.82
C VAL A 14 5.27 -11.62 5.84
N VAL A 15 5.33 -12.69 6.64
CA VAL A 15 4.21 -13.63 6.81
C VAL A 15 2.98 -12.92 7.38
N GLY A 16 3.15 -12.03 8.36
CA GLY A 16 2.06 -11.21 8.90
C GLY A 16 1.40 -10.34 7.84
N VAL A 17 2.18 -9.64 7.00
CA VAL A 17 1.67 -8.83 5.88
C VAL A 17 0.92 -9.71 4.86
N VAL A 18 1.45 -10.87 4.51
CA VAL A 18 0.79 -11.80 3.58
C VAL A 18 -0.54 -12.29 4.16
N ILE A 19 -0.58 -12.72 5.41
CA ILE A 19 -1.80 -13.19 6.07
C ILE A 19 -2.86 -12.09 6.12
N THR A 20 -2.51 -10.86 6.51
CA THR A 20 -3.46 -9.75 6.60
C THR A 20 -4.06 -9.39 5.24
N ASN A 21 -3.27 -9.46 4.16
CA ASN A 21 -3.77 -9.26 2.80
C ASN A 21 -4.67 -10.42 2.34
N LEU A 22 -4.27 -11.67 2.57
CA LEU A 22 -5.05 -12.85 2.16
C LEU A 22 -6.38 -12.97 2.91
N THR A 23 -6.41 -12.59 4.17
CA THR A 23 -7.63 -12.61 5.00
C THR A 23 -8.52 -11.38 4.79
N GLY A 24 -8.08 -10.40 4.01
CA GLY A 24 -8.79 -9.13 3.83
C GLY A 24 -8.84 -8.27 5.10
N MET A 25 -8.03 -8.57 6.12
CA MET A 25 -7.96 -7.80 7.36
C MET A 25 -7.37 -6.40 7.14
N ALA A 26 -6.39 -6.32 6.26
CA ALA A 26 -5.83 -5.08 5.75
C ALA A 26 -5.27 -5.32 4.34
N THR A 27 -5.19 -4.27 3.54
CA THR A 27 -4.58 -4.32 2.20
C THR A 27 -3.39 -3.37 2.17
N THR A 28 -2.27 -3.85 1.65
CA THR A 28 -1.07 -3.03 1.41
C THR A 28 -0.92 -2.75 -0.07
N ARG A 29 -0.61 -1.50 -0.43
CA ARG A 29 -0.40 -1.07 -1.82
C ARG A 29 0.76 -0.10 -1.92
N VAL A 30 1.52 -0.20 -3.02
CA VAL A 30 2.55 0.79 -3.36
C VAL A 30 1.90 1.96 -4.07
N VAL A 31 2.20 3.17 -3.62
CA VAL A 31 1.75 4.41 -4.26
C VAL A 31 2.56 4.66 -5.52
N LEU A 32 1.90 4.83 -6.65
CA LEU A 32 2.54 5.01 -7.95
C LEU A 32 2.51 6.45 -8.45
N THR A 33 1.57 7.27 -7.95
CA THR A 33 1.32 8.65 -8.44
C THR A 33 1.51 9.68 -7.35
N GLY A 34 1.72 10.94 -7.74
CA GLY A 34 1.91 12.04 -6.81
C GLY A 34 0.63 12.80 -6.44
N SER A 35 -0.57 12.26 -6.71
CA SER A 35 -1.83 12.96 -6.44
C SER A 35 -2.06 13.29 -4.97
N MET A 36 -1.39 12.58 -4.06
CA MET A 36 -1.50 12.77 -2.61
C MET A 36 -0.29 13.50 -1.99
N LEU A 37 0.56 14.12 -2.82
CA LEU A 37 1.65 14.96 -2.31
C LEU A 37 1.08 16.19 -1.57
N PRO A 38 1.78 16.70 -0.53
CA PRO A 38 3.06 16.21 -0.01
C PRO A 38 2.94 15.08 1.02
N GLY A 39 1.73 14.72 1.44
CA GLY A 39 1.50 13.80 2.56
C GLY A 39 1.84 12.34 2.26
N ILE A 40 1.58 11.89 1.01
CA ILE A 40 1.85 10.53 0.55
C ILE A 40 2.55 10.65 -0.81
N ALA A 41 3.74 10.06 -0.93
CA ALA A 41 4.59 10.19 -2.11
C ALA A 41 4.64 8.89 -2.93
N PRO A 42 4.95 8.96 -4.24
CA PRO A 42 5.28 7.78 -5.03
C PRO A 42 6.40 6.97 -4.37
N GLY A 43 6.22 5.65 -4.29
CA GLY A 43 7.14 4.75 -3.61
C GLY A 43 6.83 4.52 -2.13
N ASP A 44 5.86 5.22 -1.55
CA ASP A 44 5.32 4.88 -0.24
C ASP A 44 4.46 3.61 -0.31
N VAL A 45 4.35 2.90 0.81
CA VAL A 45 3.38 1.82 0.97
C VAL A 45 2.27 2.30 1.87
N ILE A 46 1.05 2.22 1.40
CA ILE A 46 -0.15 2.51 2.19
C ILE A 46 -0.75 1.21 2.73
N VAL A 47 -1.26 1.28 3.95
CA VAL A 47 -2.04 0.21 4.57
C VAL A 47 -3.46 0.71 4.75
N THR A 48 -4.41 -0.01 4.17
CA THR A 48 -5.84 0.29 4.27
C THR A 48 -6.58 -0.86 4.94
N VAL A 49 -7.63 -0.54 5.69
CA VAL A 49 -8.55 -1.53 6.27
C VAL A 49 -9.92 -1.41 5.62
N PRO A 50 -10.70 -2.51 5.50
CA PRO A 50 -12.02 -2.46 4.91
C PRO A 50 -13.00 -1.61 5.73
N VAL A 51 -14.02 -1.07 5.07
CA VAL A 51 -15.06 -0.23 5.69
C VAL A 51 -15.80 -0.91 6.85
N SER A 52 -15.86 -2.23 6.85
CA SER A 52 -16.42 -3.02 7.96
C SER A 52 -15.64 -2.92 9.28
N ARG A 53 -14.38 -2.50 9.21
CA ARG A 53 -13.50 -2.30 10.38
C ARG A 53 -13.38 -0.84 10.78
N ARG A 54 -13.47 0.05 9.82
CA ARG A 54 -13.39 1.50 10.03
C ARG A 54 -14.30 2.20 9.04
N SER A 55 -15.32 2.87 9.54
CA SER A 55 -16.15 3.76 8.73
C SER A 55 -15.33 4.98 8.29
N PRO A 56 -15.39 5.35 7.00
CA PRO A 56 -14.71 6.54 6.52
C PRO A 56 -15.43 7.81 6.99
N GLU A 57 -14.64 8.83 7.35
CA GLU A 57 -15.10 10.15 7.79
C GLU A 57 -14.46 11.24 6.93
N VAL A 58 -15.03 12.47 6.99
CA VAL A 58 -14.42 13.63 6.33
C VAL A 58 -13.03 13.89 6.92
N GLY A 59 -12.04 14.01 6.04
CA GLY A 59 -10.61 14.11 6.39
C GLY A 59 -9.85 12.80 6.20
N ASP A 60 -10.51 11.65 6.19
CA ASP A 60 -9.86 10.37 5.92
C ASP A 60 -9.39 10.26 4.47
N VAL A 61 -8.33 9.51 4.26
CA VAL A 61 -7.89 9.07 2.93
C VAL A 61 -8.50 7.70 2.68
N ILE A 62 -9.20 7.56 1.57
CA ILE A 62 -9.85 6.32 1.15
C ILE A 62 -9.28 5.82 -0.17
N THR A 63 -9.32 4.52 -0.35
CA THR A 63 -9.12 3.89 -1.66
C THR A 63 -10.47 3.43 -2.18
N TYR A 64 -10.82 3.79 -3.40
CA TYR A 64 -12.08 3.45 -4.02
C TYR A 64 -11.89 3.09 -5.50
N THR A 65 -12.83 2.34 -6.06
CA THR A 65 -12.84 2.00 -7.48
C THR A 65 -13.53 3.13 -8.25
N ALA A 66 -12.78 3.81 -9.11
CA ALA A 66 -13.36 4.81 -10.02
C ALA A 66 -13.88 4.12 -11.29
N GLN A 67 -14.92 4.70 -11.90
CA GLN A 67 -15.49 4.23 -13.15
C GLN A 67 -15.22 5.25 -14.26
N ARG A 68 -14.99 4.77 -15.47
CA ARG A 68 -14.96 5.61 -16.67
C ARG A 68 -16.40 5.95 -17.11
N PHE A 69 -16.50 6.91 -18.00
CA PHE A 69 -17.80 7.29 -18.61
C PHE A 69 -18.51 6.13 -19.35
N ASP A 70 -17.75 5.11 -19.77
CA ASP A 70 -18.28 3.89 -20.41
C ASP A 70 -18.69 2.79 -19.40
N GLY A 71 -18.60 3.09 -18.08
CA GLY A 71 -18.91 2.15 -17.02
C GLY A 71 -17.80 1.15 -16.69
N SER A 72 -16.67 1.17 -17.41
CA SER A 72 -15.54 0.30 -17.11
C SER A 72 -14.80 0.79 -15.83
N GLU A 73 -14.36 -0.15 -15.01
CA GLU A 73 -13.56 0.15 -13.82
C GLU A 73 -12.18 0.69 -14.21
N VAL A 74 -11.74 1.71 -13.48
CA VAL A 74 -10.37 2.23 -13.54
C VAL A 74 -9.57 1.59 -12.40
N ALA A 75 -8.24 1.70 -12.48
CA ALA A 75 -7.38 1.36 -11.36
C ALA A 75 -7.83 2.10 -10.09
N PRO A 76 -7.77 1.45 -8.91
CA PRO A 76 -8.20 2.06 -7.67
C PRO A 76 -7.50 3.40 -7.43
N LEU A 77 -8.28 4.42 -7.08
CA LEU A 77 -7.81 5.74 -6.69
C LEU A 77 -7.71 5.84 -5.17
N THR A 78 -6.73 6.61 -4.69
CA THR A 78 -6.55 6.87 -3.26
C THR A 78 -6.53 8.38 -3.06
N HIS A 79 -7.61 8.93 -2.51
CA HIS A 79 -7.80 10.37 -2.32
C HIS A 79 -8.44 10.67 -0.96
N ARG A 80 -8.42 11.94 -0.57
CA ARG A 80 -8.96 12.41 0.70
C ARG A 80 -10.42 12.79 0.58
N ILE A 81 -11.23 12.41 1.56
CA ILE A 81 -12.61 12.89 1.69
C ILE A 81 -12.56 14.34 2.19
N ILE A 82 -13.09 15.26 1.39
CA ILE A 82 -13.18 16.68 1.73
C ILE A 82 -14.60 17.10 2.09
N GLY A 83 -15.60 16.24 1.86
CA GLY A 83 -17.00 16.51 2.17
C GLY A 83 -17.90 15.33 1.83
N ILE A 84 -19.19 15.52 2.08
CA ILE A 84 -20.26 14.59 1.70
C ILE A 84 -21.32 15.42 0.98
N ASP A 85 -21.80 14.93 -0.16
CA ASP A 85 -22.84 15.61 -0.93
C ASP A 85 -24.24 15.36 -0.37
N SER A 86 -25.25 16.00 -0.98
CA SER A 86 -26.66 15.87 -0.56
C SER A 86 -27.24 14.46 -0.74
N GLU A 87 -26.58 13.59 -1.52
CA GLU A 87 -26.96 12.21 -1.75
C GLU A 87 -26.22 11.22 -0.84
N GLY A 88 -25.34 11.75 0.06
CA GLY A 88 -24.55 10.94 0.99
C GLY A 88 -23.31 10.32 0.36
N ARG A 89 -22.89 10.76 -0.83
CA ARG A 89 -21.67 10.31 -1.51
C ARG A 89 -20.46 11.13 -1.03
N PHE A 90 -19.29 10.55 -1.03
CA PHE A 90 -18.06 11.23 -0.63
C PHE A 90 -17.57 12.17 -1.74
N ILE A 91 -17.32 13.42 -1.40
CA ILE A 91 -16.58 14.34 -2.25
C ILE A 91 -15.11 14.12 -1.92
N THR A 92 -14.35 13.62 -2.90
CA THR A 92 -12.92 13.31 -2.72
C THR A 92 -12.03 14.26 -3.51
N LYS A 93 -10.78 14.37 -3.07
CA LYS A 93 -9.75 15.16 -3.75
C LYS A 93 -8.36 14.61 -3.45
N GLY A 94 -7.49 14.55 -4.46
CA GLY A 94 -6.06 14.36 -4.24
C GLY A 94 -5.46 15.58 -3.54
N ASP A 95 -4.59 15.37 -2.56
CA ASP A 95 -3.99 16.47 -1.79
C ASP A 95 -3.21 17.47 -2.67
N ALA A 96 -2.65 16.99 -3.80
CA ALA A 96 -1.95 17.82 -4.80
C ALA A 96 -2.87 18.42 -5.86
N ALA A 97 -4.16 18.05 -5.92
CA ALA A 97 -5.10 18.55 -6.93
C ALA A 97 -5.65 19.94 -6.53
N SER A 98 -5.98 20.79 -7.52
CA SER A 98 -6.69 22.05 -7.29
C SER A 98 -8.17 21.83 -7.02
N ASP A 99 -8.77 20.90 -7.77
CA ASP A 99 -10.22 20.68 -7.81
C ASP A 99 -10.61 19.32 -7.24
N PRO A 100 -11.84 19.18 -6.71
CA PRO A 100 -12.39 17.89 -6.30
C PRO A 100 -12.48 16.91 -7.47
N ASP A 101 -12.51 15.61 -7.15
CA ASP A 101 -12.78 14.57 -8.14
C ASP A 101 -14.19 14.74 -8.72
N VAL A 102 -14.34 14.49 -10.02
CA VAL A 102 -15.64 14.56 -10.69
C VAL A 102 -16.58 13.47 -10.21
N GLN A 103 -16.02 12.31 -9.88
CA GLN A 103 -16.78 11.18 -9.37
C GLN A 103 -16.86 11.22 -7.84
N HIS A 104 -18.08 11.15 -7.33
CA HIS A 104 -18.35 11.04 -5.90
C HIS A 104 -18.61 9.57 -5.54
N PRO A 105 -17.64 8.85 -4.94
CA PRO A 105 -17.83 7.46 -4.57
C PRO A 105 -18.83 7.31 -3.43
N THR A 106 -19.60 6.24 -3.47
CA THR A 106 -20.47 5.79 -2.38
C THR A 106 -19.67 4.91 -1.41
N LEU A 107 -20.27 4.57 -0.27
CA LEU A 107 -19.64 3.65 0.69
C LEU A 107 -19.33 2.29 0.08
N THR A 108 -20.10 1.83 -0.89
CA THR A 108 -19.90 0.55 -1.57
C THR A 108 -18.74 0.55 -2.54
N ASP A 109 -18.35 1.73 -3.05
CA ASP A 109 -17.20 1.87 -3.94
C ASP A 109 -15.87 1.91 -3.16
N VAL A 110 -15.94 2.19 -1.84
CA VAL A 110 -14.75 2.28 -0.98
C VAL A 110 -14.22 0.87 -0.67
N THR A 111 -13.02 0.60 -1.15
CA THR A 111 -12.32 -0.68 -0.92
C THR A 111 -11.45 -0.66 0.33
N GLY A 112 -11.15 0.52 0.89
CA GLY A 112 -10.40 0.63 2.13
C GLY A 112 -10.20 2.05 2.63
N VAL A 113 -10.05 2.18 3.95
CA VAL A 113 -9.72 3.42 4.66
C VAL A 113 -8.27 3.36 5.10
N LEU A 114 -7.50 4.40 4.83
CA LEU A 114 -6.08 4.49 5.18
C LEU A 114 -5.89 4.49 6.71
N VAL A 115 -4.97 3.65 7.17
CA VAL A 115 -4.60 3.59 8.60
C VAL A 115 -3.11 3.83 8.84
N ALA A 116 -2.26 3.57 7.84
CA ALA A 116 -0.82 3.81 7.96
C ALA A 116 -0.17 4.09 6.60
N VAL A 117 0.90 4.86 6.64
CA VAL A 117 1.81 5.09 5.50
C VAL A 117 3.21 4.69 5.93
N VAL A 118 3.86 3.85 5.14
CA VAL A 118 5.26 3.46 5.33
C VAL A 118 6.07 4.11 4.21
N PRO A 119 6.85 5.16 4.51
CA PRO A 119 7.50 5.94 3.48
C PRO A 119 8.63 5.17 2.79
N ARG A 120 8.71 5.29 1.47
CA ARG A 120 9.80 4.81 0.60
C ARG A 120 10.06 3.29 0.57
N VAL A 121 9.29 2.48 1.27
CA VAL A 121 9.47 1.02 1.31
C VAL A 121 9.05 0.37 -0.01
N GLY A 122 8.14 0.99 -0.75
CA GLY A 122 7.68 0.49 -2.05
C GLY A 122 8.79 0.32 -3.08
N VAL A 123 9.87 1.13 -2.99
CA VAL A 123 11.06 0.98 -3.86
C VAL A 123 11.73 -0.38 -3.66
N LEU A 124 11.74 -0.91 -2.42
CA LEU A 124 12.32 -2.21 -2.10
C LEU A 124 11.48 -3.38 -2.65
N LEU A 125 10.20 -3.14 -2.96
CA LEU A 125 9.29 -4.14 -3.51
C LEU A 125 9.33 -4.21 -5.04
N GLN A 126 10.14 -3.39 -5.69
CA GLN A 126 10.34 -3.46 -7.14
C GLN A 126 11.02 -4.79 -7.53
N PRO A 127 10.57 -5.47 -8.59
CA PRO A 127 11.12 -6.79 -8.97
C PRO A 127 12.64 -6.82 -9.16
N LEU A 128 13.20 -5.76 -9.74
CA LEU A 128 14.66 -5.67 -9.95
C LEU A 128 15.43 -5.51 -8.63
N VAL A 129 14.88 -4.77 -7.67
CA VAL A 129 15.48 -4.61 -6.33
C VAL A 129 15.41 -5.92 -5.57
N LEU A 130 14.26 -6.61 -5.60
CA LEU A 130 14.09 -7.92 -4.98
C LEU A 130 15.05 -8.96 -5.59
N LEU A 131 15.21 -8.96 -6.92
CA LEU A 131 16.17 -9.82 -7.59
C LEU A 131 17.62 -9.52 -7.15
N GLY A 132 17.97 -8.24 -7.07
CA GLY A 132 19.30 -7.81 -6.58
C GLY A 132 19.56 -8.27 -5.14
N ILE A 133 18.58 -8.11 -4.25
CA ILE A 133 18.66 -8.59 -2.87
C ILE A 133 18.86 -10.11 -2.82
N LEU A 134 18.09 -10.86 -3.63
CA LEU A 134 18.19 -12.31 -3.71
C LEU A 134 19.59 -12.75 -4.17
N VAL A 135 20.13 -12.10 -5.21
CA VAL A 135 21.50 -12.39 -5.72
C VAL A 135 22.54 -12.13 -4.64
N VAL A 136 22.45 -11.02 -3.92
CA VAL A 136 23.38 -10.68 -2.83
C VAL A 136 23.28 -11.72 -1.69
N ILE A 137 22.08 -12.11 -1.28
CA ILE A 137 21.87 -13.14 -0.25
C ILE A 137 22.50 -14.46 -0.69
N LEU A 138 22.27 -14.88 -1.94
CA LEU A 138 22.85 -16.11 -2.47
C LEU A 138 24.38 -16.06 -2.54
N ALA A 139 24.96 -14.94 -2.97
CA ALA A 139 26.41 -14.74 -3.01
C ALA A 139 27.03 -14.82 -1.61
N VAL A 140 26.43 -14.14 -0.63
CA VAL A 140 26.88 -14.19 0.77
C VAL A 140 26.79 -15.62 1.32
N TRP A 141 25.68 -16.32 1.04
CA TRP A 141 25.51 -17.71 1.47
C TRP A 141 26.59 -18.62 0.89
N LEU A 142 26.89 -18.53 -0.41
CA LEU A 142 27.93 -19.30 -1.09
C LEU A 142 29.33 -19.04 -0.49
N VAL A 143 29.66 -17.78 -0.18
CA VAL A 143 30.94 -17.43 0.45
C VAL A 143 31.05 -18.03 1.84
N VAL A 144 30.02 -17.91 2.67
CA VAL A 144 29.97 -18.47 4.03
C VAL A 144 30.05 -20.00 4.01
N ASP A 145 29.31 -20.66 3.09
CA ASP A 145 29.31 -22.11 2.97
C ASP A 145 30.66 -22.64 2.47
N SER A 146 31.28 -21.94 1.51
CA SER A 146 32.63 -22.29 1.03
C SER A 146 33.69 -22.15 2.12
N GLY A 147 33.56 -21.18 3.03
CA GLY A 147 34.44 -21.01 4.18
C GLY A 147 34.29 -22.12 5.23
N ARG A 148 33.06 -22.64 5.40
CA ARG A 148 32.79 -23.77 6.33
C ARG A 148 33.26 -25.11 5.84
N ARG A 149 33.48 -25.29 4.53
CA ARG A 149 33.92 -26.57 3.91
C ARG A 149 35.44 -26.69 3.79
N ARG A 150 36.20 -25.68 4.18
CA ARG A 150 37.67 -25.76 4.22
C ARG A 150 38.09 -26.45 5.53
N PRO A 151 38.80 -27.62 5.44
CA PRO A 151 39.27 -28.36 6.63
C PRO A 151 40.34 -27.58 7.40
#